data_0a1863d9085e10bbcc9c15327bb4821f
#
_entry.id   0a1863d9085e10bbcc9c15327bb4821f
#
_cell.length_a   1.000
_cell.length_b   1.000
_cell.length_c   1.000
_cell.angle_alpha   90.00
_cell.angle_beta   90.00
_cell.angle_gamma   90.00
#
_symmetry.space_group_name_H-M   'P 1'
#
loop_
_entity.id
_entity.type
_entity.pdbx_description
1 polymer ?
#
loop_
_entity_poly.entity_id
_entity_poly.type
_entity_poly.pdbx_seq_one_letter_code
_entity_poly.pdbx_strand_id
1 'polypeptide(L)'
;MQLSSVQRGADMKKVLNKQPNSAHCFVCGLENDKGLKASFYETEDGEVVALFTPHPMHQSYPGRVHGGISACILDETMGRAVQIGNPDIWGVTVDLSLTYKKPLPYGVQLKAVGRITRNLRLLFDAEGEIYTPDGEVAVTAKARYVKMTIDQITDEYDPSSWKVHLHIDDPTEV
;
A
#
# COMPACT_ATOMS: atom_id res chain seq x y z
N MET A 1 7.54 -11.90 -24.12
CA MET A 1 7.79 -10.48 -24.42
C MET A 1 7.47 -9.72 -23.13
N GLN A 2 8.49 -9.30 -22.37
CA GLN A 2 8.23 -8.55 -21.11
C GLN A 2 7.74 -7.15 -21.48
N LEU A 3 6.51 -6.82 -21.06
CA LEU A 3 5.97 -5.48 -21.16
C LEU A 3 6.88 -4.50 -20.39
N SER A 4 7.12 -3.32 -20.95
CA SER A 4 7.93 -2.28 -20.31
C SER A 4 7.25 -1.80 -19.02
N SER A 5 8.03 -1.35 -18.03
CA SER A 5 7.52 -0.83 -16.74
C SER A 5 6.51 0.34 -16.89
N VAL A 6 6.56 1.06 -18.00
CA VAL A 6 5.66 2.17 -18.34
C VAL A 6 4.24 1.69 -18.70
N GLN A 7 4.12 0.50 -19.28
CA GLN A 7 2.80 -0.06 -19.66
C GLN A 7 2.04 -0.66 -18.47
N ARG A 8 2.71 -1.06 -17.39
CA ARG A 8 2.05 -1.67 -16.22
C ARG A 8 1.23 -0.72 -15.36
N GLY A 9 1.47 0.59 -15.45
CA GLY A 9 0.73 1.58 -14.65
C GLY A 9 -0.57 2.09 -15.29
N ALA A 10 -0.78 1.81 -16.58
CA ALA A 10 -1.90 2.33 -17.37
C ALA A 10 -3.04 1.32 -17.54
N ASP A 11 -2.80 0.02 -17.31
CA ASP A 11 -3.84 -1.01 -17.44
C ASP A 11 -4.70 -1.01 -16.17
N MET A 12 -5.98 -0.70 -16.34
CA MET A 12 -6.99 -0.83 -15.28
C MET A 12 -7.15 -2.30 -14.93
N LYS A 13 -7.05 -2.63 -13.63
CA LYS A 13 -7.14 -3.98 -13.11
C LYS A 13 -8.43 -4.16 -12.34
N LYS A 14 -9.11 -5.28 -12.57
CA LYS A 14 -10.34 -5.61 -11.86
C LYS A 14 -10.07 -5.78 -10.37
N VAL A 15 -10.86 -5.10 -9.54
CA VAL A 15 -10.86 -5.26 -8.09
C VAL A 15 -11.64 -6.52 -7.73
N LEU A 16 -11.03 -7.38 -6.92
CA LEU A 16 -11.68 -8.59 -6.40
C LEU A 16 -12.17 -8.39 -4.96
N ASN A 17 -11.42 -7.64 -4.14
CA ASN A 17 -11.72 -7.45 -2.74
C ASN A 17 -11.17 -6.11 -2.24
N LYS A 18 -11.76 -5.58 -1.17
CA LYS A 18 -11.23 -4.45 -0.40
C LYS A 18 -10.73 -4.95 0.94
N GLN A 19 -9.49 -4.61 1.29
CA GLN A 19 -8.91 -5.00 2.56
C GLN A 19 -9.38 -4.07 3.70
N PRO A 20 -9.36 -4.55 4.96
CA PRO A 20 -9.81 -3.77 6.10
C PRO A 20 -8.88 -2.58 6.39
N ASN A 21 -9.46 -1.54 7.00
CA ASN A 21 -8.77 -0.42 7.60
C ASN A 21 -8.73 -0.57 9.12
N SER A 22 -7.70 -0.06 9.78
CA SER A 22 -7.68 0.09 11.22
C SER A 22 -8.28 1.42 11.67
N ALA A 23 -8.47 1.61 12.97
CA ALA A 23 -8.88 2.90 13.52
C ALA A 23 -7.72 3.92 13.50
N HIS A 24 -6.52 3.53 13.97
CA HIS A 24 -5.46 4.49 14.33
C HIS A 24 -4.13 4.34 13.58
N CYS A 25 -3.96 3.34 12.70
CA CYS A 25 -2.75 3.20 11.89
C CYS A 25 -2.44 4.50 11.13
N PHE A 26 -1.17 4.86 11.05
CA PHE A 26 -0.75 6.06 10.32
C PHE A 26 -1.11 6.01 8.83
N VAL A 27 -1.09 4.83 8.22
CA VAL A 27 -1.34 4.66 6.78
C VAL A 27 -2.82 4.43 6.49
N CYS A 28 -3.48 3.48 7.18
CA CYS A 28 -4.84 3.08 6.88
C CYS A 28 -5.89 3.55 7.91
N GLY A 29 -5.48 4.17 9.02
CA GLY A 29 -6.36 4.54 10.13
C GLY A 29 -7.36 5.62 9.79
N LEU A 30 -8.65 5.29 9.81
CA LEU A 30 -9.73 6.22 9.44
C LEU A 30 -9.96 7.30 10.51
N GLU A 31 -9.64 7.01 11.78
CA GLU A 31 -9.77 7.93 12.91
C GLU A 31 -8.47 8.71 13.18
N ASN A 32 -7.39 8.42 12.46
CA ASN A 32 -6.14 9.15 12.58
C ASN A 32 -6.13 10.37 11.66
N ASP A 33 -6.34 11.55 12.24
CA ASP A 33 -6.37 12.82 11.48
C ASP A 33 -5.01 13.23 10.88
N LYS A 34 -3.92 12.61 11.32
CA LYS A 34 -2.59 12.84 10.78
C LYS A 34 -2.16 11.79 9.76
N GLY A 35 -2.96 10.71 9.65
CA GLY A 35 -2.68 9.57 8.76
C GLY A 35 -3.09 9.82 7.31
N LEU A 36 -2.74 8.85 6.47
CA LEU A 36 -3.04 8.89 5.03
C LEU A 36 -4.47 8.45 4.70
N LYS A 37 -5.12 7.71 5.58
CA LYS A 37 -6.47 7.13 5.38
C LYS A 37 -6.58 6.35 4.07
N ALA A 38 -5.51 5.64 3.69
CA ALA A 38 -5.44 4.90 2.45
C ALA A 38 -6.43 3.75 2.40
N SER A 39 -7.03 3.50 1.24
CA SER A 39 -7.85 2.33 0.95
C SER A 39 -7.05 1.33 0.13
N PHE A 40 -7.21 0.03 0.43
CA PHE A 40 -6.45 -1.04 -0.19
C PHE A 40 -7.36 -2.03 -0.91
N TYR A 41 -7.01 -2.38 -2.14
CA TYR A 41 -7.79 -3.22 -3.03
C TYR A 41 -6.94 -4.36 -3.56
N GLU A 42 -7.48 -5.58 -3.52
CA GLU A 42 -6.88 -6.77 -4.13
C GLU A 42 -7.32 -6.87 -5.58
N THR A 43 -6.38 -7.10 -6.48
CA THR A 43 -6.66 -7.20 -7.91
C THR A 43 -6.60 -8.63 -8.42
N GLU A 44 -7.17 -8.85 -9.60
CA GLU A 44 -7.18 -10.16 -10.28
C GLU A 44 -5.76 -10.69 -10.57
N ASP A 45 -4.76 -9.82 -10.65
CA ASP A 45 -3.36 -10.19 -10.87
C ASP A 45 -2.63 -10.59 -9.58
N GLY A 46 -3.32 -10.57 -8.42
CA GLY A 46 -2.71 -10.88 -7.13
C GLY A 46 -1.83 -9.75 -6.59
N GLU A 47 -2.13 -8.51 -6.94
CA GLU A 47 -1.50 -7.31 -6.41
C GLU A 47 -2.41 -6.60 -5.42
N VAL A 48 -1.83 -5.80 -4.53
CA VAL A 48 -2.55 -4.84 -3.69
C VAL A 48 -2.35 -3.44 -4.27
N VAL A 49 -3.43 -2.74 -4.48
CA VAL A 49 -3.44 -1.34 -4.91
C VAL A 49 -3.93 -0.46 -3.77
N ALA A 50 -3.13 0.51 -3.38
CA ALA A 50 -3.50 1.54 -2.42
C ALA A 50 -3.90 2.82 -3.16
N LEU A 51 -5.06 3.37 -2.80
CA LEU A 51 -5.49 4.71 -3.20
C LEU A 51 -5.44 5.63 -1.97
N PHE A 52 -4.76 6.77 -2.11
CA PHE A 52 -4.56 7.72 -1.01
C PHE A 52 -4.40 9.14 -1.52
N THR A 53 -4.76 10.12 -0.70
CA THR A 53 -4.59 11.54 -1.01
C THR A 53 -3.75 12.19 0.09
N PRO A 54 -2.46 12.43 -0.13
CA PRO A 54 -1.63 13.10 0.86
C PRO A 54 -2.15 14.50 1.16
N HIS A 55 -2.28 14.84 2.44
CA HIS A 55 -2.65 16.16 2.90
C HIS A 55 -1.43 17.12 2.89
N PRO A 56 -1.59 18.46 2.80
CA PRO A 56 -0.48 19.42 2.93
C PRO A 56 0.40 19.24 4.17
N MET A 57 -0.12 18.68 5.27
CA MET A 57 0.70 18.35 6.46
C MET A 57 1.72 17.22 6.23
N HIS A 58 1.59 16.45 5.16
CA HIS A 58 2.53 15.40 4.74
C HIS A 58 3.64 15.96 3.84
N GLN A 59 3.76 17.28 3.73
CA GLN A 59 4.77 17.90 2.86
C GLN A 59 6.18 17.82 3.45
N SER A 60 7.15 17.83 2.55
CA SER A 60 8.57 18.10 2.81
C SER A 60 8.89 19.54 2.35
N TYR A 61 9.04 19.72 1.04
CA TYR A 61 9.14 21.04 0.42
C TYR A 61 7.75 21.50 -0.06
N PRO A 62 7.52 22.84 -0.20
CA PRO A 62 6.25 23.35 -0.73
C PRO A 62 5.84 22.62 -2.01
N GLY A 63 4.62 22.08 -2.03
CA GLY A 63 4.07 21.33 -3.16
C GLY A 63 4.56 19.88 -3.29
N ARG A 64 5.36 19.35 -2.32
CA ARG A 64 5.97 18.00 -2.42
C ARG A 64 5.70 17.16 -1.19
N VAL A 65 5.28 15.93 -1.40
CA VAL A 65 5.13 14.92 -0.34
C VAL A 65 6.50 14.54 0.22
N HIS A 66 6.57 14.37 1.54
CA HIS A 66 7.79 13.91 2.21
C HIS A 66 8.14 12.47 1.81
N GLY A 67 9.43 12.19 1.59
CA GLY A 67 9.89 10.86 1.19
C GLY A 67 9.54 9.76 2.19
N GLY A 68 9.48 10.08 3.49
CA GLY A 68 9.02 9.15 4.53
C GLY A 68 7.55 8.72 4.36
N ILE A 69 6.68 9.59 3.82
CA ILE A 69 5.29 9.23 3.49
C ILE A 69 5.25 8.18 2.37
N SER A 70 6.11 8.34 1.37
CA SER A 70 6.26 7.34 0.30
C SER A 70 6.75 6.00 0.85
N ALA A 71 7.64 6.02 1.83
CA ALA A 71 8.09 4.81 2.51
C ALA A 71 6.94 4.14 3.27
N CYS A 72 6.18 4.88 4.07
CA CYS A 72 5.06 4.35 4.84
C CYS A 72 4.00 3.69 3.94
N ILE A 73 3.57 4.36 2.87
CA ILE A 73 2.53 3.80 2.00
C ILE A 73 3.01 2.57 1.23
N LEU A 74 4.27 2.55 0.76
CA LEU A 74 4.83 1.39 0.05
C LEU A 74 5.07 0.22 1.00
N ASP A 75 5.56 0.48 2.21
CA ASP A 75 5.74 -0.56 3.22
C ASP A 75 4.42 -1.29 3.51
N GLU A 76 3.36 -0.54 3.80
CA GLU A 76 2.05 -1.13 4.08
C GLU A 76 1.44 -1.80 2.85
N THR A 77 1.54 -1.19 1.66
CA THR A 77 0.97 -1.77 0.42
C THR A 77 1.63 -3.11 0.08
N MET A 78 2.95 -3.18 0.17
CA MET A 78 3.70 -4.42 -0.09
C MET A 78 3.48 -5.47 1.02
N GLY A 79 3.48 -5.03 2.29
CA GLY A 79 3.24 -5.92 3.43
C GLY A 79 1.87 -6.59 3.40
N ARG A 80 0.85 -5.90 2.90
CA ARG A 80 -0.52 -6.40 2.75
C ARG A 80 -0.68 -7.45 1.66
N ALA A 81 0.23 -7.55 0.70
CA ALA A 81 0.14 -8.53 -0.39
C ALA A 81 0.12 -9.98 0.11
N VAL A 82 0.68 -10.27 1.30
CA VAL A 82 0.63 -11.61 1.90
C VAL A 82 -0.77 -12.02 2.38
N GLN A 83 -1.65 -11.04 2.61
CA GLN A 83 -3.03 -11.29 3.08
C GLN A 83 -3.96 -11.76 1.97
N ILE A 84 -3.59 -11.62 0.70
CA ILE A 84 -4.36 -12.17 -0.43
C ILE A 84 -4.47 -13.69 -0.25
N GLY A 85 -5.69 -14.16 0.02
CA GLY A 85 -5.97 -15.58 0.30
C GLY A 85 -5.50 -16.09 1.67
N ASN A 86 -4.85 -15.25 2.50
CA ASN A 86 -4.38 -15.60 3.85
C ASN A 86 -4.58 -14.41 4.82
N PRO A 87 -5.80 -14.04 5.16
CA PRO A 87 -6.10 -12.82 5.92
C PRO A 87 -5.50 -12.79 7.34
N ASP A 88 -5.16 -13.96 7.90
CA ASP A 88 -4.60 -14.08 9.25
C ASP A 88 -3.07 -13.93 9.30
N ILE A 89 -2.42 -13.79 8.14
CA ILE A 89 -0.96 -13.64 8.04
C ILE A 89 -0.61 -12.17 7.79
N TRP A 90 0.32 -11.68 8.60
CA TRP A 90 0.80 -10.31 8.55
C TRP A 90 2.27 -10.27 8.12
N GLY A 91 2.63 -9.23 7.38
CA GLY A 91 4.03 -8.97 7.00
C GLY A 91 4.68 -8.01 7.99
N VAL A 92 5.68 -8.49 8.74
CA VAL A 92 6.49 -7.63 9.61
C VAL A 92 7.78 -7.27 8.87
N THR A 93 8.02 -5.99 8.66
CA THR A 93 9.12 -5.46 7.85
C THR A 93 10.48 -5.75 8.45
N VAL A 94 11.36 -6.33 7.66
CA VAL A 94 12.77 -6.60 8.02
C VAL A 94 13.71 -5.66 7.28
N ASP A 95 13.44 -5.43 5.99
CA ASP A 95 14.24 -4.56 5.14
C ASP A 95 13.33 -3.82 4.17
N LEU A 96 13.64 -2.55 3.93
CA LEU A 96 12.90 -1.69 3.02
C LEU A 96 13.87 -0.75 2.30
N SER A 97 13.90 -0.82 0.99
CA SER A 97 14.73 0.02 0.13
C SER A 97 13.88 0.76 -0.90
N LEU A 98 14.08 2.07 -1.03
CA LEU A 98 13.36 2.92 -1.95
C LEU A 98 14.28 3.62 -2.93
N THR A 99 13.76 3.85 -4.13
CA THR A 99 14.39 4.71 -5.14
C THR A 99 13.38 5.78 -5.56
N TYR A 100 13.72 7.04 -5.33
CA TYR A 100 12.91 8.20 -5.68
C TYR A 100 13.30 8.70 -7.07
N LYS A 101 12.35 8.66 -8.01
CA LYS A 101 12.56 9.05 -9.42
C LYS A 101 11.93 10.40 -9.74
N LYS A 102 10.75 10.66 -9.16
CA LYS A 102 9.98 11.88 -9.38
C LYS A 102 9.35 12.36 -8.08
N PRO A 103 9.17 13.69 -7.90
CA PRO A 103 8.45 14.22 -6.76
C PRO A 103 6.96 13.91 -6.87
N LEU A 104 6.31 13.65 -5.72
CA LEU A 104 4.87 13.45 -5.62
C LEU A 104 4.18 14.72 -5.14
N PRO A 105 3.05 15.12 -5.72
CA PRO A 105 2.21 16.22 -5.25
C PRO A 105 1.36 15.76 -4.06
N TYR A 106 0.90 16.69 -3.22
CA TYR A 106 -0.18 16.46 -2.26
C TYR A 106 -1.50 17.10 -2.74
N GLY A 107 -2.62 16.75 -2.09
CA GLY A 107 -3.95 17.27 -2.42
C GLY A 107 -4.60 16.63 -3.65
N VAL A 108 -3.96 15.62 -4.23
CA VAL A 108 -4.50 14.80 -5.33
C VAL A 108 -4.40 13.33 -5.01
N GLN A 109 -5.31 12.53 -5.55
CA GLN A 109 -5.27 11.09 -5.36
C GLN A 109 -4.05 10.48 -6.07
N LEU A 110 -3.32 9.64 -5.35
CA LEU A 110 -2.19 8.88 -5.83
C LEU A 110 -2.50 7.37 -5.74
N LYS A 111 -1.80 6.59 -6.56
CA LYS A 111 -1.87 5.14 -6.59
C LYS A 111 -0.52 4.54 -6.19
N ALA A 112 -0.52 3.61 -5.23
CA ALA A 112 0.61 2.73 -4.98
C ALA A 112 0.21 1.28 -5.29
N VAL A 113 1.15 0.48 -5.78
CA VAL A 113 0.96 -0.95 -6.11
C VAL A 113 2.02 -1.75 -5.40
N GLY A 114 1.63 -2.87 -4.81
CA GLY A 114 2.54 -3.80 -4.15
C GLY A 114 2.23 -5.25 -4.54
N ARG A 115 3.28 -6.06 -4.70
CA ARG A 115 3.17 -7.47 -5.07
C ARG A 115 4.29 -8.30 -4.49
N ILE A 116 4.00 -9.57 -4.21
CA ILE A 116 5.01 -10.53 -3.77
C ILE A 116 5.84 -10.96 -4.98
N THR A 117 7.16 -10.90 -4.84
CA THR A 117 8.11 -11.39 -5.85
C THR A 117 8.70 -12.76 -5.49
N ARG A 118 8.76 -13.06 -4.20
CA ARG A 118 9.22 -14.36 -3.68
C ARG A 118 8.46 -14.71 -2.41
N ASN A 119 7.85 -15.88 -2.36
CA ASN A 119 7.04 -16.33 -1.24
C ASN A 119 7.64 -17.60 -0.62
N LEU A 120 8.19 -17.51 0.59
CA LEU A 120 8.77 -18.62 1.35
C LEU A 120 7.90 -18.94 2.58
N ARG A 121 8.22 -20.01 3.29
CA ARG A 121 7.44 -20.46 4.45
C ARG A 121 7.34 -19.42 5.56
N LEU A 122 8.45 -18.78 5.92
CA LEU A 122 8.54 -17.86 7.06
C LEU A 122 8.68 -16.39 6.67
N LEU A 123 9.02 -16.10 5.40
CA LEU A 123 9.23 -14.75 4.94
C LEU A 123 8.80 -14.59 3.47
N PHE A 124 8.65 -13.35 3.02
CA PHE A 124 8.44 -13.03 1.61
C PHE A 124 9.20 -11.77 1.23
N ASP A 125 9.58 -11.70 -0.05
CA ASP A 125 10.10 -10.50 -0.68
C ASP A 125 8.97 -9.89 -1.54
N ALA A 126 8.88 -8.57 -1.53
CA ALA A 126 7.90 -7.82 -2.30
C ALA A 126 8.55 -6.62 -2.99
N GLU A 127 7.91 -6.15 -4.06
CA GLU A 127 8.24 -4.89 -4.72
C GLU A 127 6.98 -4.06 -4.92
N GLY A 128 7.17 -2.75 -5.03
CA GLY A 128 6.06 -1.83 -5.24
C GLY A 128 6.47 -0.52 -5.87
N GLU A 129 5.49 0.20 -6.40
CA GLU A 129 5.64 1.49 -7.04
C GLU A 129 4.56 2.48 -6.57
N ILE A 130 4.92 3.78 -6.55
CA ILE A 130 3.94 4.87 -6.50
C ILE A 130 3.93 5.56 -7.84
N TYR A 131 2.73 5.85 -8.32
CA TYR A 131 2.52 6.53 -9.59
C TYR A 131 2.13 7.99 -9.37
N THR A 132 2.63 8.87 -10.26
CA THR A 132 2.15 10.25 -10.39
C THR A 132 0.72 10.26 -10.96
N PRO A 133 -0.04 11.38 -10.84
CA PRO A 133 -1.38 11.48 -11.40
C PRO A 133 -1.47 11.22 -12.92
N ASP A 134 -0.37 11.45 -13.64
CA ASP A 134 -0.24 11.19 -15.09
C ASP A 134 0.26 9.75 -15.41
N GLY A 135 0.32 8.87 -14.40
CA GLY A 135 0.62 7.44 -14.57
C GLY A 135 2.09 7.09 -14.66
N GLU A 136 3.01 8.03 -14.40
CA GLU A 136 4.45 7.73 -14.40
C GLU A 136 4.92 7.19 -13.04
N VAL A 137 5.89 6.29 -13.04
CA VAL A 137 6.49 5.77 -11.81
C VAL A 137 7.34 6.83 -11.12
N ALA A 138 6.88 7.27 -9.94
CA ALA A 138 7.57 8.28 -9.11
C ALA A 138 8.53 7.67 -8.09
N VAL A 139 8.13 6.57 -7.44
CA VAL A 139 8.94 5.87 -6.44
C VAL A 139 8.84 4.38 -6.69
N THR A 140 9.95 3.67 -6.52
CA THR A 140 9.98 2.21 -6.51
C THR A 140 10.52 1.73 -5.17
N ALA A 141 10.04 0.58 -4.69
CA ALA A 141 10.55 -0.05 -3.48
C ALA A 141 10.73 -1.55 -3.63
N LYS A 142 11.62 -2.09 -2.80
CA LYS A 142 11.78 -3.53 -2.53
C LYS A 142 11.83 -3.72 -1.03
N ALA A 143 11.18 -4.77 -0.55
CA ALA A 143 11.13 -5.05 0.87
C ALA A 143 11.16 -6.54 1.15
N ARG A 144 11.57 -6.88 2.38
CA ARG A 144 11.49 -8.23 2.95
C ARG A 144 10.68 -8.18 4.23
N TYR A 145 9.81 -9.16 4.38
CA TYR A 145 8.92 -9.30 5.52
C TYR A 145 9.00 -10.70 6.13
N VAL A 146 8.89 -10.77 7.45
CA VAL A 146 8.61 -12.03 8.17
C VAL A 146 7.10 -12.18 8.24
N LYS A 147 6.61 -13.41 8.01
CA LYS A 147 5.20 -13.79 8.19
C LYS A 147 4.92 -14.08 9.64
N MET A 148 3.95 -13.39 10.20
CA MET A 148 3.52 -13.58 11.60
C MET A 148 1.99 -13.57 11.69
N THR A 149 1.45 -14.24 12.69
CA THR A 149 0.05 -14.02 13.10
C THR A 149 -0.02 -12.79 13.99
N ILE A 150 -1.21 -12.20 14.12
CA ILE A 150 -1.37 -10.97 14.91
C ILE A 150 -0.96 -11.17 16.38
N ASP A 151 -1.24 -12.32 16.96
CA ASP A 151 -0.88 -12.67 18.36
C ASP A 151 0.64 -12.73 18.58
N GLN A 152 1.43 -12.95 17.53
CA GLN A 152 2.88 -12.91 17.60
C GLN A 152 3.45 -11.48 17.50
N ILE A 153 2.63 -10.53 17.05
CA ILE A 153 3.04 -9.13 16.84
C ILE A 153 2.69 -8.27 18.04
N THR A 154 1.48 -8.45 18.60
CA THR A 154 0.97 -7.60 19.69
C THR A 154 -0.11 -8.30 20.51
N ASP A 155 -0.14 -8.00 21.81
CA ASP A 155 -1.21 -8.40 22.73
C ASP A 155 -2.38 -7.40 22.76
N GLU A 156 -2.23 -6.26 22.08
CA GLU A 156 -3.20 -5.14 22.10
C GLU A 156 -4.16 -5.14 20.88
N TYR A 157 -4.22 -6.24 20.13
CA TYR A 157 -5.09 -6.34 18.95
C TYR A 157 -6.57 -6.37 19.34
N ASP A 158 -7.31 -5.39 18.84
CA ASP A 158 -8.78 -5.36 18.92
C ASP A 158 -9.38 -5.61 17.52
N PRO A 159 -10.01 -6.77 17.28
CA PRO A 159 -10.66 -7.07 16.00
C PRO A 159 -11.76 -6.07 15.64
N SER A 160 -12.36 -5.40 16.63
CA SER A 160 -13.42 -4.42 16.38
C SER A 160 -12.92 -3.13 15.72
N SER A 161 -11.62 -2.84 15.86
CA SER A 161 -10.94 -1.68 15.25
C SER A 161 -10.42 -1.95 13.82
N TRP A 162 -10.59 -3.19 13.31
CA TRP A 162 -10.07 -3.64 12.02
C TRP A 162 -11.23 -4.09 11.12
N LYS A 163 -11.72 -3.20 10.26
CA LYS A 163 -12.95 -3.43 9.50
C LYS A 163 -12.81 -3.06 8.03
N VAL A 164 -13.53 -3.79 7.18
CA VAL A 164 -13.74 -3.40 5.80
C VAL A 164 -14.83 -2.32 5.76
N HIS A 165 -14.48 -1.15 5.28
CA HIS A 165 -15.39 -0.03 5.08
C HIS A 165 -15.74 0.09 3.60
N LEU A 166 -16.88 -0.47 3.21
CA LEU A 166 -17.37 -0.38 1.83
C LEU A 166 -18.05 0.96 1.60
N HIS A 167 -17.73 1.60 0.50
CA HIS A 167 -18.36 2.82 0.02
C HIS A 167 -18.99 2.58 -1.35
N ILE A 168 -20.07 3.31 -1.65
CA ILE A 168 -20.74 3.21 -2.95
C ILE A 168 -19.80 3.61 -4.13
N ASP A 169 -18.81 4.44 -3.83
CA ASP A 169 -17.83 4.94 -4.79
C ASP A 169 -16.53 4.11 -4.81
N ASP A 170 -16.51 2.95 -4.12
CA ASP A 170 -15.35 2.06 -4.21
C ASP A 170 -15.17 1.59 -5.67
N PRO A 171 -13.93 1.68 -6.21
CA PRO A 171 -13.69 1.36 -7.60
C PRO A 171 -13.86 -0.15 -7.86
N THR A 172 -14.41 -0.48 -9.03
CA THR A 172 -14.44 -1.86 -9.55
C THR A 172 -13.19 -2.21 -10.34
N GLU A 173 -12.42 -1.18 -10.74
CA GLU A 173 -11.13 -1.28 -11.45
C GLU A 173 -10.18 -0.19 -10.90
N VAL A 174 -8.89 -0.52 -10.83
CA VAL A 174 -7.84 0.37 -10.31
C VAL A 174 -6.59 0.36 -11.18
#